data_c180aacea9de42597a2eb07adcb93807
#
_entry.id   c180aacea9de42597a2eb07adcb93807
#
_cell.length_a   1.000
_cell.length_b   1.000
_cell.length_c   1.000
_cell.angle_alpha   90.00
_cell.angle_beta   90.00
_cell.angle_gamma   90.00
#
_symmetry.space_group_name_H-M   'P 1'
#
loop_
_entity.id
_entity.type
_entity.pdbx_description
1 polymer ?
#
loop_
_entity_poly.entity_id
_entity_poly.type
_entity_poly.pdbx_seq_one_letter_code
_entity_poly.pdbx_strand_id
1 'polypeptide(L)'
;MEKQIKSKSRVSDFGEVYTAKKQVTDMVDLVNESASDINTTVLEPACGNGNFLVEILSRKLNTVRLQPVSHIRLECNILRAVSSIYGVDIQKDNTEKCRDRLYTQVVGTDVGWSPLFRKVLRDILQRNIMCGDTLTMMAVGGNPLTISEWDIRENGAVVRKDVLFSDMIANGGESTNYIRRYYYRWMPEEERLTA
;
A
#
# COMPACT_ATOMS: atom_id res chain seq x y z
N MET A 1 22.51 -15.70 2.01
CA MET A 1 22.53 -14.26 2.29
C MET A 1 21.68 -13.55 1.25
N GLU A 2 20.72 -12.74 1.66
CA GLU A 2 19.97 -11.90 0.73
C GLU A 2 20.90 -10.86 0.10
N LYS A 3 20.78 -10.69 -1.22
CA LYS A 3 21.63 -9.78 -1.99
C LYS A 3 21.19 -8.34 -1.72
N GLN A 4 21.99 -7.56 -1.01
CA GLN A 4 21.67 -6.18 -0.61
C GLN A 4 21.82 -5.16 -1.74
N ILE A 5 22.46 -5.51 -2.83
CA ILE A 5 22.65 -4.63 -4.00
C ILE A 5 22.20 -5.35 -5.27
N LYS A 6 21.57 -4.62 -6.18
CA LYS A 6 21.14 -5.13 -7.49
C LYS A 6 22.27 -5.05 -8.52
N SER A 7 22.97 -3.92 -8.56
CA SER A 7 24.17 -3.70 -9.36
C SER A 7 25.04 -2.58 -8.77
N LYS A 8 26.34 -2.56 -9.14
CA LYS A 8 27.25 -1.49 -8.70
C LYS A 8 26.86 -0.12 -9.29
N SER A 9 26.37 -0.08 -10.53
CA SER A 9 25.88 1.16 -11.16
C SER A 9 24.69 1.76 -10.41
N ARG A 10 23.73 0.95 -9.97
CA ARG A 10 22.58 1.44 -9.20
C ARG A 10 22.98 1.99 -7.83
N VAL A 11 23.99 1.42 -7.20
CA VAL A 11 24.57 1.99 -5.97
C VAL A 11 25.24 3.34 -6.25
N SER A 12 26.03 3.43 -7.34
CA SER A 12 26.71 4.68 -7.72
C SER A 12 25.72 5.78 -8.11
N ASP A 13 24.72 5.45 -8.93
CA ASP A 13 23.85 6.44 -9.56
C ASP A 13 22.67 6.84 -8.70
N PHE A 14 22.18 5.95 -7.82
CA PHE A 14 20.96 6.12 -7.03
C PHE A 14 21.14 5.83 -5.54
N GLY A 15 22.32 5.43 -5.08
CA GLY A 15 22.52 5.02 -3.67
C GLY A 15 21.73 3.76 -3.28
N GLU A 16 21.30 2.94 -4.25
CA GLU A 16 20.41 1.81 -4.00
C GLU A 16 21.09 0.68 -3.22
N VAL A 17 20.80 0.61 -1.93
CA VAL A 17 21.20 -0.49 -1.05
C VAL A 17 19.99 -0.97 -0.27
N TYR A 18 19.65 -2.25 -0.41
CA TYR A 18 18.51 -2.83 0.32
C TYR A 18 18.89 -3.11 1.77
N THR A 19 18.05 -2.63 2.69
CA THR A 19 18.20 -2.94 4.12
C THR A 19 17.96 -4.42 4.36
N ALA A 20 18.86 -5.07 5.08
CA ALA A 20 18.74 -6.49 5.40
C ALA A 20 17.51 -6.76 6.28
N LYS A 21 16.86 -7.92 6.09
CA LYS A 21 15.61 -8.27 6.79
C LYS A 21 15.67 -8.08 8.30
N LYS A 22 16.78 -8.52 8.95
CA LYS A 22 16.95 -8.34 10.39
C LYS A 22 16.93 -6.86 10.80
N GLN A 23 17.63 -6.01 10.07
CA GLN A 23 17.65 -4.56 10.34
C GLN A 23 16.25 -3.93 10.15
N VAL A 24 15.53 -4.34 9.09
CA VAL A 24 14.14 -3.91 8.87
C VAL A 24 13.27 -4.26 10.07
N THR A 25 13.32 -5.52 10.53
CA THR A 25 12.55 -5.97 11.70
C THR A 25 12.91 -5.16 12.95
N ASP A 26 14.21 -5.03 13.26
CA ASP A 26 14.70 -4.29 14.42
C ASP A 26 14.23 -2.81 14.39
N MET A 27 14.22 -2.17 13.19
CA MET A 27 13.75 -0.78 13.04
C MET A 27 12.24 -0.66 13.19
N VAL A 28 11.46 -1.58 12.61
CA VAL A 28 10.00 -1.57 12.71
C VAL A 28 9.54 -1.91 14.14
N ASP A 29 10.34 -2.66 14.93
CA ASP A 29 10.08 -2.91 16.35
C ASP A 29 10.03 -1.62 17.18
N LEU A 30 10.79 -0.59 16.80
CA LEU A 30 10.78 0.71 17.50
C LEU A 30 9.42 1.44 17.38
N VAL A 31 8.63 1.11 16.36
CA VAL A 31 7.32 1.72 16.08
C VAL A 31 6.22 0.66 15.97
N ASN A 32 6.37 -0.44 16.72
CA ASN A 32 5.52 -1.63 16.56
C ASN A 32 4.02 -1.35 16.74
N GLU A 33 3.64 -0.48 17.67
CA GLU A 33 2.23 -0.13 17.89
C GLU A 33 1.61 0.49 16.63
N SER A 34 2.25 1.52 16.08
CA SER A 34 1.82 2.17 14.85
C SER A 34 1.91 1.24 13.63
N ALA A 35 2.96 0.41 13.55
CA ALA A 35 3.16 -0.53 12.46
C ALA A 35 2.13 -1.67 12.46
N SER A 36 1.52 -1.98 13.60
CA SER A 36 0.53 -3.06 13.77
C SER A 36 -0.92 -2.55 13.68
N ASP A 37 -1.16 -1.26 13.87
CA ASP A 37 -2.49 -0.66 13.71
C ASP A 37 -2.87 -0.55 12.23
N ILE A 38 -3.98 -1.18 11.87
CA ILE A 38 -4.48 -1.22 10.47
C ILE A 38 -4.92 0.14 9.93
N ASN A 39 -5.21 1.11 10.81
CA ASN A 39 -5.65 2.45 10.43
C ASN A 39 -4.51 3.46 10.37
N THR A 40 -3.40 3.18 11.03
CA THR A 40 -2.23 4.08 11.01
C THR A 40 -1.59 4.10 9.63
N THR A 41 -1.54 5.28 9.03
CA THR A 41 -0.93 5.49 7.70
C THR A 41 0.60 5.46 7.82
N VAL A 42 1.24 4.72 6.91
CA VAL A 42 2.70 4.63 6.78
C VAL A 42 3.10 5.03 5.38
N LEU A 43 4.06 5.95 5.28
CA LEU A 43 4.69 6.35 4.02
C LEU A 43 6.18 6.02 4.05
N GLU A 44 6.64 5.27 3.06
CA GLU A 44 8.06 5.04 2.80
C GLU A 44 8.49 5.81 1.53
N PRO A 45 9.20 6.92 1.68
CA PRO A 45 9.50 7.82 0.56
C PRO A 45 10.59 7.33 -0.39
N ALA A 46 11.28 6.24 -0.04
CA ALA A 46 12.28 5.56 -0.85
C ALA A 46 12.12 4.04 -0.68
N CYS A 47 10.95 3.51 -1.08
CA CYS A 47 10.52 2.17 -0.65
C CYS A 47 11.34 1.01 -1.25
N GLY A 48 12.17 1.26 -2.26
CA GLY A 48 12.91 0.23 -2.95
C GLY A 48 11.98 -0.90 -3.42
N ASN A 49 12.41 -2.14 -3.23
CA ASN A 49 11.60 -3.32 -3.50
C ASN A 49 10.59 -3.67 -2.38
N GLY A 50 10.40 -2.77 -1.41
CA GLY A 50 9.37 -2.85 -0.38
C GLY A 50 9.75 -3.62 0.89
N ASN A 51 11.02 -3.71 1.29
CA ASN A 51 11.42 -4.47 2.48
C ASN A 51 10.70 -3.99 3.76
N PHE A 52 10.64 -2.67 4.00
CA PHE A 52 9.91 -2.11 5.15
C PHE A 52 8.40 -2.31 5.01
N LEU A 53 7.84 -2.05 3.83
CA LEU A 53 6.40 -2.16 3.61
C LEU A 53 5.88 -3.59 3.75
N VAL A 54 6.65 -4.58 3.34
CA VAL A 54 6.34 -6.02 3.52
C VAL A 54 6.33 -6.38 5.01
N GLU A 55 7.29 -5.91 5.80
CA GLU A 55 7.33 -6.14 7.25
C GLU A 55 6.13 -5.48 7.95
N ILE A 56 5.86 -4.21 7.64
CA ILE A 56 4.70 -3.47 8.19
C ILE A 56 3.39 -4.17 7.82
N LEU A 57 3.23 -4.57 6.55
CA LEU A 57 2.03 -5.31 6.13
C LEU A 57 1.90 -6.64 6.88
N SER A 58 3.00 -7.34 7.14
CA SER A 58 2.97 -8.58 7.94
C SER A 58 2.36 -8.35 9.32
N ARG A 59 2.77 -7.29 10.01
CA ARG A 59 2.25 -6.95 11.35
C ARG A 59 0.77 -6.58 11.30
N LYS A 60 0.36 -5.72 10.37
CA LYS A 60 -1.05 -5.36 10.17
C LYS A 60 -1.92 -6.58 9.84
N LEU A 61 -1.47 -7.46 8.97
CA LEU A 61 -2.19 -8.70 8.63
C LEU A 61 -2.30 -9.65 9.84
N ASN A 62 -1.29 -9.73 10.69
CA ASN A 62 -1.36 -10.51 11.92
C ASN A 62 -2.45 -9.95 12.86
N THR A 63 -2.53 -8.63 13.03
CA THR A 63 -3.60 -7.99 13.81
C THR A 63 -4.99 -8.32 13.25
N VAL A 64 -5.16 -8.25 11.93
CA VAL A 64 -6.43 -8.58 11.28
C VAL A 64 -6.83 -10.05 11.50
N ARG A 65 -5.88 -10.99 11.36
CA ARG A 65 -6.14 -12.43 11.45
C ARG A 65 -6.47 -12.92 12.85
N LEU A 66 -6.09 -12.18 13.88
CA LEU A 66 -6.43 -12.51 15.27
C LEU A 66 -7.90 -12.24 15.61
N GLN A 67 -8.64 -11.53 14.75
CA GLN A 67 -10.03 -11.17 14.99
C GLN A 67 -10.99 -12.22 14.38
N PRO A 68 -11.88 -12.83 15.16
CA PRO A 68 -12.92 -13.72 14.64
C PRO A 68 -14.00 -12.90 13.93
N VAL A 69 -13.92 -12.76 12.63
CA VAL A 69 -14.85 -11.97 11.82
C VAL A 69 -15.37 -12.77 10.62
N SER A 70 -16.48 -12.33 10.03
CA SER A 70 -16.97 -12.91 8.76
C SER A 70 -15.96 -12.70 7.63
N HIS A 71 -16.05 -13.54 6.58
CA HIS A 71 -15.15 -13.46 5.43
C HIS A 71 -15.15 -12.07 4.76
N ILE A 72 -16.33 -11.45 4.57
CA ILE A 72 -16.45 -10.10 4.00
C ILE A 72 -15.74 -9.08 4.90
N ARG A 73 -15.92 -9.17 6.22
CA ARG A 73 -15.26 -8.27 7.16
C ARG A 73 -13.74 -8.48 7.20
N LEU A 74 -13.29 -9.71 7.02
CA LEU A 74 -11.87 -10.03 6.87
C LEU A 74 -11.31 -9.35 5.61
N GLU A 75 -11.97 -9.48 4.46
CA GLU A 75 -11.58 -8.80 3.23
C GLU A 75 -11.50 -7.27 3.42
N CYS A 76 -12.51 -6.66 4.04
CA CYS A 76 -12.51 -5.23 4.35
C CYS A 76 -11.34 -4.81 5.26
N ASN A 77 -11.09 -5.55 6.32
CA ASN A 77 -9.99 -5.25 7.25
C ASN A 77 -8.61 -5.39 6.59
N ILE A 78 -8.44 -6.38 5.72
CA ILE A 78 -7.20 -6.52 4.94
C ILE A 78 -7.04 -5.35 3.97
N LEU A 79 -8.10 -4.95 3.26
CA LEU A 79 -8.02 -3.78 2.37
C LEU A 79 -7.69 -2.50 3.14
N ARG A 80 -8.23 -2.30 4.36
CA ARG A 80 -7.84 -1.18 5.26
C ARG A 80 -6.36 -1.23 5.59
N ALA A 81 -5.85 -2.40 6.00
CA ALA A 81 -4.44 -2.58 6.30
C ALA A 81 -3.54 -2.25 5.11
N VAL A 82 -3.90 -2.70 3.89
CA VAL A 82 -3.13 -2.41 2.68
C VAL A 82 -3.27 -0.95 2.25
N SER A 83 -4.46 -0.37 2.36
CA SER A 83 -4.74 1.01 1.94
C SER A 83 -4.05 2.06 2.81
N SER A 84 -3.63 1.71 4.02
CA SER A 84 -2.86 2.59 4.91
C SER A 84 -1.35 2.59 4.64
N ILE A 85 -0.87 1.81 3.65
CA ILE A 85 0.55 1.69 3.30
C ILE A 85 0.81 2.41 1.99
N TYR A 86 1.81 3.32 1.99
CA TYR A 86 2.23 4.09 0.84
C TYR A 86 3.74 3.96 0.63
N GLY A 87 4.15 3.93 -0.63
CA GLY A 87 5.55 3.89 -1.00
C GLY A 87 5.83 4.67 -2.28
N VAL A 88 6.98 5.31 -2.33
CA VAL A 88 7.49 5.97 -3.53
C VAL A 88 8.90 5.46 -3.80
N ASP A 89 9.22 5.21 -5.05
CA ASP A 89 10.58 4.91 -5.48
C ASP A 89 10.80 5.43 -6.89
N ILE A 90 11.98 5.95 -7.18
CA ILE A 90 12.31 6.49 -8.50
C ILE A 90 12.49 5.39 -9.56
N GLN A 91 12.77 4.15 -9.11
CA GLN A 91 13.01 3.02 -9.99
C GLN A 91 11.71 2.24 -10.22
N LYS A 92 11.26 2.20 -11.48
CA LYS A 92 10.02 1.53 -11.87
C LYS A 92 10.00 0.03 -11.49
N ASP A 93 11.10 -0.66 -11.71
CA ASP A 93 11.20 -2.10 -11.40
C ASP A 93 11.17 -2.40 -9.89
N ASN A 94 11.59 -1.44 -9.05
CA ASN A 94 11.44 -1.52 -7.60
C ASN A 94 9.97 -1.42 -7.20
N THR A 95 9.25 -0.42 -7.72
CA THR A 95 7.83 -0.24 -7.41
C THR A 95 6.99 -1.41 -7.91
N GLU A 96 7.27 -1.95 -9.09
CA GLU A 96 6.64 -3.16 -9.61
C GLU A 96 6.90 -4.35 -8.68
N LYS A 97 8.16 -4.58 -8.30
CA LYS A 97 8.52 -5.66 -7.38
C LYS A 97 7.90 -5.49 -5.99
N CYS A 98 7.82 -4.27 -5.48
CA CYS A 98 7.16 -3.96 -4.23
C CYS A 98 5.66 -4.34 -4.27
N ARG A 99 4.94 -3.93 -5.32
CA ARG A 99 3.53 -4.28 -5.53
C ARG A 99 3.31 -5.80 -5.58
N ASP A 100 4.14 -6.50 -6.34
CA ASP A 100 4.05 -7.96 -6.45
C ASP A 100 4.25 -8.67 -5.11
N ARG A 101 5.22 -8.22 -4.31
CA ARG A 101 5.49 -8.77 -2.98
C ARG A 101 4.33 -8.55 -2.03
N LEU A 102 3.81 -7.31 -1.96
CA LEU A 102 2.66 -6.97 -1.13
C LEU A 102 1.40 -7.73 -1.56
N TYR A 103 1.14 -7.82 -2.86
CA TYR A 103 0.03 -8.61 -3.40
C TYR A 103 0.15 -10.09 -3.03
N THR A 104 1.32 -10.69 -3.26
CA THR A 104 1.58 -12.10 -2.96
C THR A 104 1.43 -12.40 -1.47
N GLN A 105 1.86 -11.49 -0.60
CA GLN A 105 1.72 -11.63 0.85
C GLN A 105 0.27 -11.69 1.31
N VAL A 106 -0.62 -10.96 0.64
CA VAL A 106 -2.06 -10.98 0.93
C VAL A 106 -2.71 -12.23 0.36
N VAL A 107 -2.53 -12.50 -0.94
CA VAL A 107 -3.28 -13.56 -1.64
C VAL A 107 -2.66 -14.95 -1.52
N GLY A 108 -1.37 -15.05 -1.19
CA GLY A 108 -0.67 -16.33 -1.03
C GLY A 108 -1.15 -17.19 0.14
N THR A 109 -2.02 -16.67 0.98
CA THR A 109 -2.75 -17.40 2.01
C THR A 109 -4.10 -17.84 1.44
N ASP A 110 -4.19 -18.92 0.75
CA ASP A 110 -5.37 -19.40 0.01
C ASP A 110 -6.67 -19.40 0.86
N VAL A 111 -7.46 -18.34 0.77
CA VAL A 111 -8.68 -18.12 1.57
C VAL A 111 -9.91 -17.89 0.67
N GLY A 112 -9.80 -18.17 -0.61
CA GLY A 112 -10.93 -18.02 -1.54
C GLY A 112 -11.37 -16.57 -1.74
N TRP A 113 -10.42 -15.65 -1.85
CA TRP A 113 -10.68 -14.23 -2.03
C TRP A 113 -11.65 -13.91 -3.16
N SER A 114 -12.62 -13.02 -2.91
CA SER A 114 -13.60 -12.63 -3.91
C SER A 114 -12.92 -11.93 -5.12
N PRO A 115 -13.51 -12.01 -6.34
CA PRO A 115 -12.98 -11.31 -7.51
C PRO A 115 -12.88 -9.80 -7.30
N LEU A 116 -13.83 -9.21 -6.57
CA LEU A 116 -13.85 -7.78 -6.28
C LEU A 116 -12.73 -7.41 -5.29
N PHE A 117 -12.51 -8.20 -4.25
CA PHE A 117 -11.38 -8.02 -3.34
C PHE A 117 -10.06 -7.97 -4.11
N ARG A 118 -9.81 -8.96 -4.97
CA ARG A 118 -8.59 -9.02 -5.78
C ARG A 118 -8.42 -7.80 -6.69
N LYS A 119 -9.53 -7.30 -7.24
CA LYS A 119 -9.54 -6.08 -8.07
C LYS A 119 -9.17 -4.85 -7.25
N VAL A 120 -9.88 -4.62 -6.13
CA VAL A 120 -9.65 -3.47 -5.25
C VAL A 120 -8.23 -3.52 -4.67
N LEU A 121 -7.75 -4.69 -4.24
CA LEU A 121 -6.38 -4.87 -3.76
C LEU A 121 -5.33 -4.42 -4.80
N ARG A 122 -5.50 -4.83 -6.07
CA ARG A 122 -4.59 -4.39 -7.14
C ARG A 122 -4.67 -2.88 -7.36
N ASP A 123 -5.87 -2.30 -7.35
CA ASP A 123 -6.06 -0.86 -7.51
C ASP A 123 -5.40 -0.07 -6.37
N ILE A 124 -5.51 -0.53 -5.12
CA ILE A 124 -4.83 0.06 -3.96
C ILE A 124 -3.32 0.02 -4.18
N LEU A 125 -2.75 -1.14 -4.44
CA LEU A 125 -1.31 -1.30 -4.60
C LEU A 125 -0.78 -0.48 -5.78
N GLN A 126 -1.51 -0.42 -6.90
CA GLN A 126 -1.13 0.37 -8.06
C GLN A 126 -1.09 1.87 -7.77
N ARG A 127 -1.94 2.36 -6.86
CA ARG A 127 -2.07 3.76 -6.51
C ARG A 127 -1.17 4.19 -5.35
N ASN A 128 -1.00 3.29 -4.39
CA ASN A 128 -0.27 3.62 -3.17
C ASN A 128 1.23 3.39 -3.31
N ILE A 129 1.67 2.51 -4.24
CA ILE A 129 3.09 2.31 -4.52
C ILE A 129 3.43 2.99 -5.84
N MET A 130 4.02 4.16 -5.75
CA MET A 130 4.18 5.09 -6.86
C MET A 130 5.60 5.12 -7.39
N CYS A 131 5.76 5.25 -8.72
CA CYS A 131 7.04 5.48 -9.33
C CYS A 131 7.26 6.98 -9.54
N GLY A 132 8.19 7.56 -8.79
CA GLY A 132 8.46 8.99 -8.82
C GLY A 132 9.54 9.42 -7.83
N ASP A 133 9.76 10.70 -7.76
CA ASP A 133 10.73 11.33 -6.88
C ASP A 133 9.98 12.16 -5.82
N THR A 134 10.15 11.78 -4.56
CA THR A 134 9.53 12.46 -3.41
C THR A 134 10.13 13.86 -3.15
N LEU A 135 11.36 14.11 -3.55
CA LEU A 135 12.00 15.42 -3.36
C LEU A 135 11.41 16.46 -4.32
N THR A 136 11.16 16.07 -5.56
CA THR A 136 10.54 16.94 -6.56
C THR A 136 9.00 16.82 -6.57
N MET A 137 8.45 15.83 -5.89
CA MET A 137 7.02 15.46 -5.87
C MET A 137 6.45 15.16 -7.27
N MET A 138 7.31 14.65 -8.16
CA MET A 138 6.96 14.35 -9.55
C MET A 138 7.00 12.85 -9.82
N ALA A 139 6.00 12.35 -10.52
CA ALA A 139 6.01 11.00 -11.08
C ALA A 139 7.01 10.90 -12.24
N VAL A 140 7.50 9.69 -12.50
CA VAL A 140 8.24 9.42 -13.73
C VAL A 140 7.33 9.68 -14.92
N GLY A 141 7.69 10.66 -15.74
CA GLY A 141 6.86 11.17 -16.85
C GLY A 141 6.42 12.62 -16.67
N GLY A 142 6.84 13.30 -15.58
CA GLY A 142 6.73 14.73 -15.39
C GLY A 142 5.38 15.25 -14.88
N ASN A 143 4.47 14.36 -14.50
CA ASN A 143 3.22 14.76 -13.84
C ASN A 143 3.42 14.84 -12.32
N PRO A 144 2.70 15.72 -11.60
CA PRO A 144 2.71 15.70 -10.14
C PRO A 144 2.34 14.32 -9.56
N LEU A 145 3.02 13.90 -8.49
CA LEU A 145 2.63 12.71 -7.74
C LEU A 145 1.22 12.88 -7.19
N THR A 146 0.39 11.87 -7.44
CA THR A 146 -0.99 11.81 -6.97
C THR A 146 -1.14 10.60 -6.05
N ILE A 147 -1.59 10.84 -4.84
CA ILE A 147 -1.87 9.81 -3.84
C ILE A 147 -3.38 9.51 -3.80
N SER A 148 -3.75 8.32 -3.38
CA SER A 148 -5.15 7.94 -3.19
C SER A 148 -5.45 7.72 -1.71
N GLU A 149 -6.45 8.42 -1.19
CA GLU A 149 -7.07 8.15 0.10
C GLU A 149 -8.21 7.16 -0.07
N TRP A 150 -8.35 6.23 0.87
CA TRP A 150 -9.30 5.13 0.78
C TRP A 150 -10.20 5.11 2.02
N ASP A 151 -11.51 5.16 1.80
CA ASP A 151 -12.53 4.91 2.83
C ASP A 151 -13.17 3.53 2.55
N ILE A 152 -12.80 2.54 3.37
CA ILE A 152 -13.27 1.16 3.25
C ILE A 152 -14.27 0.90 4.38
N ARG A 153 -15.54 0.80 4.04
CA ARG A 153 -16.63 0.69 4.98
C ARG A 153 -16.94 -0.77 5.33
N GLU A 154 -17.54 -0.99 6.48
CA GLU A 154 -17.90 -2.33 6.97
C GLU A 154 -18.93 -3.05 6.07
N ASN A 155 -19.75 -2.30 5.36
CA ASN A 155 -20.71 -2.82 4.38
C ASN A 155 -20.08 -3.15 3.00
N GLY A 156 -18.74 -3.10 2.90
CA GLY A 156 -18.02 -3.39 1.68
C GLY A 156 -17.96 -2.24 0.66
N ALA A 157 -18.56 -1.09 0.93
CA ALA A 157 -18.37 0.07 0.07
C ALA A 157 -16.94 0.61 0.20
N VAL A 158 -16.31 0.90 -0.93
CA VAL A 158 -14.98 1.49 -1.00
C VAL A 158 -15.05 2.80 -1.76
N VAL A 159 -14.59 3.87 -1.14
CA VAL A 159 -14.48 5.19 -1.76
C VAL A 159 -13.00 5.54 -1.87
N ARG A 160 -12.56 5.95 -3.06
CA ARG A 160 -11.22 6.46 -3.32
C ARG A 160 -11.30 7.94 -3.66
N LYS A 161 -10.39 8.71 -3.11
CA LYS A 161 -10.21 10.13 -3.42
C LYS A 161 -8.75 10.33 -3.83
N ASP A 162 -8.53 10.89 -5.00
CA ASP A 162 -7.19 11.21 -5.48
C ASP A 162 -6.85 12.65 -5.13
N VAL A 163 -5.68 12.87 -4.51
CA VAL A 163 -5.16 14.16 -4.07
C VAL A 163 -3.72 14.33 -4.54
N LEU A 164 -3.26 15.56 -4.64
CA LEU A 164 -1.83 15.79 -4.89
C LEU A 164 -1.01 15.39 -3.66
N PHE A 165 0.13 14.75 -3.90
CA PHE A 165 1.05 14.37 -2.82
C PHE A 165 1.58 15.60 -2.07
N SER A 166 1.85 16.70 -2.81
CA SER A 166 2.24 18.00 -2.24
C SER A 166 1.21 18.55 -1.24
N ASP A 167 -0.08 18.47 -1.58
CA ASP A 167 -1.16 18.99 -0.73
C ASP A 167 -1.28 18.17 0.56
N MET A 168 -1.14 16.83 0.45
CA MET A 168 -1.15 15.94 1.61
C MET A 168 0.00 16.26 2.58
N ILE A 169 1.23 16.45 2.07
CA ILE A 169 2.39 16.77 2.90
C ILE A 169 2.26 18.15 3.54
N ALA A 170 1.81 19.16 2.78
CA ALA A 170 1.64 20.53 3.27
C ALA A 170 0.59 20.64 4.40
N ASN A 171 -0.41 19.78 4.40
CA ASN A 171 -1.52 19.80 5.36
C ASN A 171 -1.39 18.72 6.47
N GLY A 172 -0.19 18.22 6.73
CA GLY A 172 0.06 17.25 7.82
C GLY A 172 -0.62 15.90 7.64
N GLY A 173 -0.87 15.50 6.40
CA GLY A 173 -1.50 14.21 6.05
C GLY A 173 -2.99 14.29 5.78
N GLU A 174 -3.62 15.44 5.94
CA GLU A 174 -5.02 15.65 5.56
C GLU A 174 -5.11 16.50 4.27
N SER A 175 -5.93 16.08 3.32
CA SER A 175 -6.21 16.88 2.14
C SER A 175 -7.68 17.23 2.04
N THR A 176 -7.95 18.53 1.81
CA THR A 176 -9.30 19.06 1.55
C THR A 176 -9.61 19.15 0.06
N ASN A 177 -8.60 19.10 -0.80
CA ASN A 177 -8.72 19.27 -2.24
C ASN A 177 -8.61 17.95 -2.98
N TYR A 178 -9.74 17.43 -3.43
CA TYR A 178 -9.78 16.18 -4.17
C TYR A 178 -9.80 16.41 -5.68
N ILE A 179 -8.87 15.75 -6.40
CA ILE A 179 -8.84 15.79 -7.87
C ILE A 179 -9.97 14.95 -8.45
N ARG A 180 -10.21 13.76 -7.86
CA ARG A 180 -11.24 12.81 -8.30
C ARG A 180 -11.76 11.98 -7.14
N ARG A 181 -13.03 11.55 -7.26
CA ARG A 181 -13.65 10.60 -6.33
C ARG A 181 -14.18 9.40 -7.12
N TYR A 182 -13.91 8.20 -6.60
CA TYR A 182 -14.35 6.94 -7.19
C TYR A 182 -15.10 6.12 -6.15
N TYR A 183 -16.08 5.32 -6.62
CA TYR A 183 -16.88 4.43 -5.78
C TYR A 183 -16.73 3.01 -6.28
N TYR A 184 -16.39 2.09 -5.37
CA TYR A 184 -16.47 0.65 -5.56
C TYR A 184 -17.56 0.15 -4.63
N ARG A 185 -18.50 -0.63 -5.12
CA ARG A 185 -19.53 -1.21 -4.28
C ARG A 185 -19.36 -2.72 -4.21
N TRP A 186 -19.29 -3.24 -3.00
CA TRP A 186 -19.38 -4.67 -2.75
C TRP A 186 -20.85 -5.02 -2.84
N MET A 187 -21.30 -5.57 -3.98
CA MET A 187 -22.66 -6.08 -4.13
C MET A 187 -22.64 -7.57 -3.85
N PRO A 188 -23.48 -8.10 -2.93
CA PRO A 188 -23.82 -9.51 -2.89
C PRO A 188 -24.27 -9.99 -4.26
N GLU A 189 -24.01 -11.25 -4.59
CA GLU A 189 -24.36 -11.82 -5.90
C GLU A 189 -25.86 -11.65 -6.25
N GLU A 190 -26.72 -11.71 -5.25
CA GLU A 190 -28.17 -11.54 -5.37
C GLU A 190 -28.60 -10.13 -5.81
N GLU A 191 -27.82 -9.09 -5.51
CA GLU A 191 -28.11 -7.71 -5.94
C GLU A 191 -27.55 -7.37 -7.33
N ARG A 192 -26.69 -8.23 -7.90
CA ARG A 192 -26.10 -7.99 -9.25
C ARG A 192 -27.05 -8.28 -10.39
N LEU A 193 -28.12 -9.06 -10.12
CA LEU A 193 -29.11 -9.47 -11.12
C LEU A 193 -30.26 -8.46 -11.29
N THR A 194 -30.33 -7.43 -10.44
CA THR A 194 -31.42 -6.43 -10.42
C THR A 194 -30.95 -4.99 -10.70
N ALA A 195 -29.71 -4.77 -11.03
CA ALA A 195 -29.09 -3.47 -11.39
C ALA A 195 -28.58 -3.49 -12.83
#